data_b20502a41ccf6420b02aa050bba09297
#
_entry.id   b20502a41ccf6420b02aa050bba09297
#
_cell.length_a   1.000
_cell.length_b   1.000
_cell.length_c   1.000
_cell.angle_alpha   90.00
_cell.angle_beta   90.00
_cell.angle_gamma   90.00
#
_symmetry.space_group_name_H-M   'P 1'
#
loop_
_entity.id
_entity.type
_entity.pdbx_description
1 polymer ?
#
loop_
_entity_poly.entity_id
_entity_poly.type
_entity_poly.pdbx_seq_one_letter_code
_entity_poly.pdbx_strand_id
1 'polypeptide(L)'
;MKKILIYLSFISFILCSCASLQTNPPKDFSYVEIKTDDYVLATWQKIKDENSLVKIYVEGDGHAYNSKGYPTKDPTPKSHFLRDIAFNDTSENVVYLARPCQYIKSDEYDNVDWTTGRYSYKILNNMAQAIKKIAGDKNVILIGYSGGALLCGLIINHYQEELKIIRWITIAGLLNHTRWTKYFGYIPLKYSLDLDTIPNIPQTHYVGEKDTIIPCWLTLQCVDERNCVVIENAAHDKGFNIKDIVNN
;
A
#
# COMPACT_ATOMS: atom_id res chain seq x y z
N MET A 1 -15.80 -13.98 -67.57
CA MET A 1 -15.44 -14.60 -66.29
C MET A 1 -14.76 -13.55 -65.43
N LYS A 2 -15.50 -12.95 -64.47
CA LYS A 2 -14.96 -11.93 -63.52
C LYS A 2 -14.44 -12.64 -62.29
N LYS A 3 -13.15 -12.51 -62.00
CA LYS A 3 -12.55 -13.01 -60.76
C LYS A 3 -12.85 -12.01 -59.62
N ILE A 4 -13.58 -12.45 -58.61
CA ILE A 4 -13.83 -11.71 -57.38
C ILE A 4 -12.66 -11.98 -56.47
N LEU A 5 -11.91 -10.91 -56.14
CA LEU A 5 -10.83 -10.93 -55.15
C LEU A 5 -11.45 -10.63 -53.78
N ILE A 6 -11.47 -11.63 -52.91
CA ILE A 6 -11.89 -11.47 -51.52
C ILE A 6 -10.70 -10.99 -50.69
N TYR A 7 -10.75 -9.74 -50.23
CA TYR A 7 -9.79 -9.22 -49.24
C TYR A 7 -10.22 -9.71 -47.87
N LEU A 8 -9.48 -10.66 -47.29
CA LEU A 8 -9.57 -10.99 -45.90
C LEU A 8 -8.82 -9.91 -45.09
N SER A 9 -9.55 -9.01 -44.46
CA SER A 9 -9.03 -8.07 -43.49
C SER A 9 -8.71 -8.81 -42.16
N PHE A 10 -7.42 -9.04 -41.93
CA PHE A 10 -6.92 -9.53 -40.64
C PHE A 10 -6.99 -8.36 -39.63
N ILE A 11 -8.03 -8.32 -38.81
CA ILE A 11 -8.05 -7.44 -37.63
C ILE A 11 -7.15 -8.06 -36.58
N SER A 12 -5.92 -7.56 -36.52
CA SER A 12 -4.97 -7.89 -35.45
C SER A 12 -5.45 -7.21 -34.16
N PHE A 13 -6.09 -7.95 -33.27
CA PHE A 13 -6.30 -7.53 -31.91
C PHE A 13 -4.95 -7.44 -31.21
N ILE A 14 -4.39 -6.23 -31.11
CA ILE A 14 -3.26 -5.94 -30.24
C ILE A 14 -3.79 -6.05 -28.81
N LEU A 15 -3.62 -7.22 -28.21
CA LEU A 15 -3.72 -7.39 -26.77
C LEU A 15 -2.57 -6.56 -26.15
N CYS A 16 -2.88 -5.33 -25.76
CA CYS A 16 -2.00 -4.53 -24.93
C CYS A 16 -1.98 -5.19 -23.55
N SER A 17 -1.15 -6.24 -23.41
CA SER A 17 -0.89 -6.88 -22.14
C SER A 17 -0.14 -5.88 -21.26
N CYS A 18 -0.84 -5.27 -20.30
CA CYS A 18 -0.20 -4.51 -19.24
C CYS A 18 0.68 -5.47 -18.44
N ALA A 19 1.98 -5.48 -18.71
CA ALA A 19 2.97 -6.33 -18.05
C ALA A 19 3.06 -6.12 -16.51
N SER A 20 2.39 -5.08 -15.98
CA SER A 20 2.34 -4.77 -14.55
C SER A 20 1.37 -5.63 -13.74
N LEU A 21 0.42 -6.33 -14.38
CA LEU A 21 -0.55 -7.21 -13.73
C LEU A 21 -0.08 -8.68 -13.63
N GLN A 22 1.06 -9.02 -14.20
CA GLN A 22 1.62 -10.39 -14.17
C GLN A 22 2.26 -10.73 -12.82
N THR A 23 1.48 -10.69 -11.78
CA THR A 23 1.79 -11.40 -10.57
C THR A 23 0.82 -12.57 -10.50
N ASN A 24 1.34 -13.78 -10.66
CA ASN A 24 0.55 -14.96 -10.38
C ASN A 24 0.33 -15.03 -8.86
N PRO A 25 -0.81 -14.57 -8.34
CA PRO A 25 -1.10 -14.71 -6.93
C PRO A 25 -1.24 -16.20 -6.60
N PRO A 26 -1.06 -16.61 -5.32
CA PRO A 26 -1.46 -17.94 -4.88
C PRO A 26 -2.91 -18.23 -5.28
N LYS A 27 -3.24 -19.51 -5.49
CA LYS A 27 -4.56 -19.93 -6.01
C LYS A 27 -5.75 -19.49 -5.14
N ASP A 28 -5.51 -19.21 -3.87
CA ASP A 28 -6.53 -18.77 -2.92
C ASP A 28 -6.69 -17.22 -2.86
N PHE A 29 -5.91 -16.47 -3.66
CA PHE A 29 -6.07 -15.03 -3.84
C PHE A 29 -6.74 -14.72 -5.17
N SER A 30 -7.68 -13.78 -5.13
CA SER A 30 -8.35 -13.24 -6.32
C SER A 30 -8.02 -11.77 -6.48
N TYR A 31 -7.77 -11.34 -7.73
CA TYR A 31 -7.68 -9.92 -8.06
C TYR A 31 -9.08 -9.29 -8.07
N VAL A 32 -9.24 -8.19 -7.34
CA VAL A 32 -10.52 -7.45 -7.25
C VAL A 32 -10.24 -5.95 -7.32
N GLU A 33 -10.95 -5.26 -8.17
CA GLU A 33 -10.92 -3.80 -8.25
C GLU A 33 -11.98 -3.19 -7.32
N ILE A 34 -11.56 -2.25 -6.48
CA ILE A 34 -12.43 -1.54 -5.55
C ILE A 34 -12.64 -0.11 -6.07
N LYS A 35 -13.83 0.18 -6.59
CA LYS A 35 -14.22 1.53 -6.98
C LYS A 35 -14.56 2.37 -5.75
N THR A 36 -13.96 3.55 -5.64
CA THR A 36 -14.23 4.58 -4.65
C THR A 36 -14.71 5.85 -5.35
N ASP A 37 -14.84 6.97 -4.64
CA ASP A 37 -15.38 8.19 -5.24
C ASP A 37 -14.47 8.72 -6.36
N ASP A 38 -13.15 8.75 -6.15
CA ASP A 38 -12.20 9.34 -7.09
C ASP A 38 -11.30 8.30 -7.79
N TYR A 39 -11.23 7.06 -7.29
CA TYR A 39 -10.26 6.07 -7.78
C TYR A 39 -10.88 4.68 -7.94
N VAL A 40 -10.19 3.88 -8.74
CA VAL A 40 -10.30 2.43 -8.70
C VAL A 40 -9.01 1.88 -8.13
N LEU A 41 -9.08 1.08 -7.05
CA LEU A 41 -7.92 0.52 -6.37
C LEU A 41 -7.77 -0.95 -6.68
N ALA A 42 -6.54 -1.36 -6.99
CA ALA A 42 -6.18 -2.75 -7.19
C ALA A 42 -6.02 -3.46 -5.84
N THR A 43 -6.63 -4.63 -5.71
CA THR A 43 -6.49 -5.48 -4.53
C THR A 43 -6.30 -6.94 -4.93
N TRP A 44 -5.61 -7.71 -4.07
CA TRP A 44 -5.58 -9.16 -4.12
C TRP A 44 -6.11 -9.68 -2.79
N GLN A 45 -7.18 -10.44 -2.85
CA GLN A 45 -7.98 -10.81 -1.68
C GLN A 45 -8.07 -12.33 -1.52
N LYS A 46 -7.82 -12.79 -0.30
CA LYS A 46 -8.15 -14.10 0.21
C LYS A 46 -9.16 -13.90 1.35
N ILE A 47 -10.42 -14.24 1.13
CA ILE A 47 -11.49 -14.17 2.13
C ILE A 47 -12.11 -15.56 2.23
N LYS A 48 -11.84 -16.26 3.32
CA LYS A 48 -12.29 -17.64 3.56
C LYS A 48 -13.34 -17.75 4.65
N ASP A 49 -13.35 -16.81 5.60
CA ASP A 49 -14.27 -16.82 6.73
C ASP A 49 -14.92 -15.44 6.92
N GLU A 50 -16.23 -15.39 6.71
CA GLU A 50 -16.99 -14.15 6.87
C GLU A 50 -17.07 -13.65 8.32
N ASN A 51 -16.81 -14.50 9.31
CA ASN A 51 -16.90 -14.18 10.74
C ASN A 51 -15.53 -13.81 11.35
N SER A 52 -14.43 -14.09 10.65
CA SER A 52 -13.08 -13.78 11.12
C SER A 52 -12.69 -12.33 10.78
N LEU A 53 -11.74 -11.80 11.56
CA LEU A 53 -11.10 -10.51 11.24
C LEU A 53 -10.41 -10.54 9.88
N VAL A 54 -10.14 -9.37 9.31
CA VAL A 54 -9.38 -9.23 8.07
C VAL A 54 -8.06 -8.46 8.31
N LYS A 55 -6.96 -9.00 7.79
CA LYS A 55 -5.67 -8.32 7.71
C LYS A 55 -5.56 -7.61 6.37
N ILE A 56 -5.37 -6.30 6.39
CA ILE A 56 -5.23 -5.49 5.18
C ILE A 56 -3.82 -4.90 5.13
N TYR A 57 -3.06 -5.34 4.15
CA TYR A 57 -1.70 -4.91 3.86
C TYR A 57 -1.73 -3.70 2.91
N VAL A 58 -1.38 -2.52 3.41
CA VAL A 58 -1.42 -1.26 2.66
C VAL A 58 -0.04 -0.93 2.10
N GLU A 59 0.04 -0.80 0.78
CA GLU A 59 1.28 -0.59 0.05
C GLU A 59 1.91 0.78 0.35
N GLY A 60 3.23 0.84 0.19
CA GLY A 60 4.02 2.06 0.30
C GLY A 60 3.86 3.02 -0.88
N ASP A 61 4.76 4.00 -0.98
CA ASP A 61 4.70 5.03 -2.02
C ASP A 61 4.98 4.49 -3.44
N GLY A 62 5.47 3.27 -3.54
CA GLY A 62 5.79 2.63 -4.81
C GLY A 62 6.89 3.35 -5.58
N HIS A 63 6.72 3.45 -6.91
CA HIS A 63 7.66 4.11 -7.80
C HIS A 63 7.22 5.55 -8.11
N ALA A 64 6.97 6.36 -7.05
CA ALA A 64 6.48 7.74 -7.18
C ALA A 64 7.43 8.66 -7.94
N TYR A 65 8.75 8.48 -7.75
CA TYR A 65 9.80 9.27 -8.38
C TYR A 65 10.83 8.40 -9.09
N ASN A 66 11.39 8.90 -10.18
CA ASN A 66 12.53 8.27 -10.84
C ASN A 66 13.86 8.65 -10.14
N SER A 67 14.97 8.07 -10.61
CA SER A 67 16.31 8.30 -10.04
C SER A 67 16.81 9.75 -10.13
N LYS A 68 16.16 10.60 -10.95
CA LYS A 68 16.46 12.03 -11.09
C LYS A 68 15.54 12.91 -10.22
N GLY A 69 14.64 12.31 -9.42
CA GLY A 69 13.70 13.03 -8.58
C GLY A 69 12.48 13.60 -9.30
N TYR A 70 12.22 13.22 -10.55
CA TYR A 70 11.00 13.59 -11.26
C TYR A 70 9.87 12.60 -11.00
N PRO A 71 8.61 13.07 -10.92
CA PRO A 71 7.44 12.19 -10.84
C PRO A 71 7.44 11.16 -11.96
N THR A 72 7.12 9.92 -11.65
CA THR A 72 6.93 8.89 -12.68
C THR A 72 5.52 8.98 -13.27
N LYS A 73 5.34 8.34 -14.43
CA LYS A 73 4.01 8.19 -15.05
C LYS A 73 3.23 7.00 -14.47
N ASP A 74 3.88 6.20 -13.62
CA ASP A 74 3.32 4.99 -13.05
C ASP A 74 3.94 4.74 -11.67
N PRO A 75 3.20 5.02 -10.59
CA PRO A 75 3.69 4.81 -9.23
C PRO A 75 3.63 3.36 -8.77
N THR A 76 3.23 2.42 -9.62
CA THR A 76 3.19 0.99 -9.27
C THR A 76 4.53 0.52 -8.70
N PRO A 77 4.54 -0.17 -7.54
CA PRO A 77 5.77 -0.68 -6.95
C PRO A 77 6.54 -1.59 -7.90
N LYS A 78 7.87 -1.44 -7.93
CA LYS A 78 8.76 -2.36 -8.62
C LYS A 78 9.17 -3.54 -7.75
N SER A 79 9.22 -3.35 -6.44
CA SER A 79 9.42 -4.41 -5.46
C SER A 79 8.10 -5.12 -5.17
N HIS A 80 8.15 -6.42 -4.97
CA HIS A 80 6.98 -7.23 -4.58
C HIS A 80 6.94 -7.50 -3.07
N PHE A 81 7.82 -6.87 -2.31
CA PHE A 81 8.10 -7.17 -0.91
C PHE A 81 6.84 -7.29 -0.04
N LEU A 82 6.01 -6.23 0.02
CA LEU A 82 4.81 -6.27 0.86
C LEU A 82 3.78 -7.30 0.35
N ARG A 83 3.65 -7.40 -0.97
CA ARG A 83 2.72 -8.35 -1.58
C ARG A 83 3.13 -9.80 -1.29
N ASP A 84 4.43 -10.10 -1.33
CA ASP A 84 4.94 -11.42 -1.00
C ASP A 84 4.70 -11.75 0.49
N ILE A 85 4.81 -10.76 1.38
CA ILE A 85 4.43 -10.92 2.80
C ILE A 85 2.94 -11.26 2.90
N ALA A 86 2.06 -10.49 2.28
CA ALA A 86 0.61 -10.72 2.30
C ALA A 86 0.24 -12.10 1.72
N PHE A 87 0.86 -12.51 0.62
CA PHE A 87 0.59 -13.80 -0.02
C PHE A 87 1.05 -15.01 0.80
N ASN A 88 2.01 -14.82 1.69
CA ASN A 88 2.48 -15.85 2.61
C ASN A 88 1.79 -15.81 3.99
N ASP A 89 0.87 -14.86 4.23
CA ASP A 89 0.06 -14.84 5.44
C ASP A 89 -0.97 -15.99 5.42
N THR A 90 -0.91 -16.84 6.44
CA THR A 90 -1.77 -18.05 6.55
C THR A 90 -3.14 -17.75 7.16
N SER A 91 -3.42 -16.52 7.60
CA SER A 91 -4.73 -16.11 8.14
C SER A 91 -5.86 -16.36 7.14
N GLU A 92 -7.08 -16.55 7.63
CA GLU A 92 -8.26 -16.85 6.80
C GLU A 92 -8.62 -15.70 5.86
N ASN A 93 -8.50 -14.45 6.34
CA ASN A 93 -8.82 -13.26 5.55
C ASN A 93 -7.60 -12.35 5.45
N VAL A 94 -7.07 -12.25 4.25
CA VAL A 94 -5.89 -11.44 3.93
C VAL A 94 -6.14 -10.64 2.65
N VAL A 95 -5.86 -9.36 2.70
CA VAL A 95 -5.97 -8.49 1.54
C VAL A 95 -4.69 -7.68 1.37
N TYR A 96 -4.10 -7.73 0.19
CA TYR A 96 -3.14 -6.71 -0.25
C TYR A 96 -3.92 -5.59 -0.94
N LEU A 97 -3.75 -4.37 -0.47
CA LEU A 97 -4.40 -3.17 -0.97
C LEU A 97 -3.34 -2.22 -1.53
N ALA A 98 -3.36 -2.04 -2.83
CA ALA A 98 -2.57 -1.02 -3.50
C ALA A 98 -3.11 0.39 -3.20
N ARG A 99 -2.25 1.39 -3.36
CA ARG A 99 -2.68 2.79 -3.22
C ARG A 99 -3.32 3.31 -4.52
N PRO A 100 -4.05 4.44 -4.46
CA PRO A 100 -4.52 5.12 -5.65
C PRO A 100 -3.41 5.31 -6.70
N CYS A 101 -3.75 5.14 -7.96
CA CYS A 101 -2.87 5.24 -9.13
C CYS A 101 -1.85 4.10 -9.31
N GLN A 102 -1.71 3.18 -8.36
CA GLN A 102 -0.87 1.99 -8.50
C GLN A 102 -1.65 0.89 -9.24
N TYR A 103 -1.01 0.22 -10.20
CA TYR A 103 -1.56 -0.86 -11.04
C TYR A 103 -2.69 -0.44 -12.00
N ILE A 104 -3.50 0.54 -11.65
CA ILE A 104 -4.62 1.03 -12.44
C ILE A 104 -4.32 2.47 -12.86
N LYS A 105 -4.44 2.74 -14.16
CA LYS A 105 -4.17 4.06 -14.76
C LYS A 105 -5.46 4.70 -15.22
N SER A 106 -5.54 6.01 -15.07
CA SER A 106 -6.58 6.85 -15.64
C SER A 106 -5.98 8.19 -16.03
N ASP A 107 -6.46 8.79 -17.11
CA ASP A 107 -6.09 10.15 -17.52
C ASP A 107 -6.60 11.22 -16.55
N GLU A 108 -7.54 10.85 -15.66
CA GLU A 108 -8.08 11.71 -14.60
C GLU A 108 -7.16 11.80 -13.36
N TYR A 109 -6.15 10.92 -13.24
CA TYR A 109 -5.26 10.88 -12.08
C TYR A 109 -4.11 11.88 -12.24
N ASP A 110 -3.93 12.75 -11.22
CA ASP A 110 -2.85 13.72 -11.19
C ASP A 110 -1.61 13.16 -10.47
N ASN A 111 -0.42 13.53 -10.94
CA ASN A 111 0.83 13.14 -10.29
C ASN A 111 0.97 13.66 -8.86
N VAL A 112 0.24 14.70 -8.47
CA VAL A 112 0.14 15.16 -7.08
C VAL A 112 -0.37 14.05 -6.18
N ASP A 113 -1.27 13.19 -6.66
CA ASP A 113 -1.89 12.10 -5.89
C ASP A 113 -0.90 11.02 -5.43
N TRP A 114 0.23 10.84 -6.13
CA TRP A 114 1.30 9.93 -5.70
C TRP A 114 2.63 10.62 -5.37
N THR A 115 2.65 11.95 -5.37
CA THR A 115 3.83 12.75 -5.02
C THR A 115 3.57 13.62 -3.78
N THR A 116 3.42 14.92 -3.95
CA THR A 116 3.32 15.88 -2.84
C THR A 116 2.00 15.84 -2.08
N GLY A 117 0.95 15.26 -2.65
CA GLY A 117 -0.39 15.08 -2.07
C GLY A 117 -0.72 13.64 -1.67
N ARG A 118 0.27 12.74 -1.66
CA ARG A 118 0.06 11.29 -1.47
C ARG A 118 -0.49 10.86 -0.10
N TYR A 119 -0.60 11.80 0.84
CA TYR A 119 -1.30 11.63 2.13
C TYR A 119 -2.37 12.71 2.32
N SER A 120 -2.95 13.26 1.22
CA SER A 120 -4.03 14.24 1.30
C SER A 120 -5.33 13.63 1.83
N TYR A 121 -6.27 14.48 2.27
CA TYR A 121 -7.62 14.02 2.64
C TYR A 121 -8.31 13.24 1.52
N LYS A 122 -8.11 13.63 0.25
CA LYS A 122 -8.64 12.90 -0.90
C LYS A 122 -8.15 11.44 -0.90
N ILE A 123 -6.83 11.23 -0.78
CA ILE A 123 -6.24 9.89 -0.72
C ILE A 123 -6.75 9.13 0.51
N LEU A 124 -6.77 9.79 1.67
CA LEU A 124 -7.21 9.19 2.93
C LEU A 124 -8.66 8.69 2.85
N ASN A 125 -9.59 9.52 2.38
CA ASN A 125 -11.01 9.17 2.26
C ASN A 125 -11.23 7.99 1.30
N ASN A 126 -10.56 7.99 0.16
CA ASN A 126 -10.71 6.90 -0.81
C ASN A 126 -10.13 5.58 -0.29
N MET A 127 -9.01 5.62 0.45
CA MET A 127 -8.48 4.43 1.10
C MET A 127 -9.40 3.91 2.21
N ALA A 128 -10.00 4.80 3.01
CA ALA A 128 -10.98 4.43 4.03
C ALA A 128 -12.22 3.77 3.40
N GLN A 129 -12.75 4.33 2.31
CA GLN A 129 -13.85 3.72 1.56
C GLN A 129 -13.49 2.32 1.04
N ALA A 130 -12.29 2.15 0.51
CA ALA A 130 -11.84 0.84 0.03
C ALA A 130 -11.76 -0.17 1.18
N ILE A 131 -11.16 0.21 2.31
CA ILE A 131 -11.09 -0.63 3.51
C ILE A 131 -12.49 -1.00 4.00
N LYS A 132 -13.43 -0.05 4.04
CA LYS A 132 -14.84 -0.31 4.43
C LYS A 132 -15.51 -1.34 3.51
N LYS A 133 -15.32 -1.20 2.20
CA LYS A 133 -15.87 -2.15 1.20
C LYS A 133 -15.28 -3.56 1.32
N ILE A 134 -13.97 -3.64 1.63
CA ILE A 134 -13.26 -4.91 1.83
C ILE A 134 -13.70 -5.58 3.14
N ALA A 135 -13.69 -4.83 4.22
CA ALA A 135 -13.91 -5.36 5.56
C ALA A 135 -15.39 -5.64 5.86
N GLY A 136 -16.32 -4.84 5.32
CA GLY A 136 -17.72 -4.89 5.74
C GLY A 136 -17.84 -4.57 7.23
N ASP A 137 -18.32 -5.55 8.00
CA ASP A 137 -18.46 -5.44 9.46
C ASP A 137 -17.39 -6.18 10.26
N LYS A 138 -16.35 -6.70 9.60
CA LYS A 138 -15.25 -7.43 10.24
C LYS A 138 -14.35 -6.47 11.03
N ASN A 139 -13.72 -6.98 12.09
CA ASN A 139 -12.59 -6.30 12.70
C ASN A 139 -11.40 -6.28 11.75
N VAL A 140 -10.66 -5.18 11.77
CA VAL A 140 -9.56 -4.92 10.83
C VAL A 140 -8.23 -4.82 11.57
N ILE A 141 -7.21 -5.51 11.06
CA ILE A 141 -5.80 -5.25 11.37
C ILE A 141 -5.21 -4.54 10.15
N LEU A 142 -4.72 -3.30 10.34
CA LEU A 142 -4.00 -2.59 9.28
C LEU A 142 -2.51 -2.84 9.38
N ILE A 143 -1.90 -3.23 8.26
CA ILE A 143 -0.46 -3.47 8.14
C ILE A 143 0.07 -2.55 7.06
N GLY A 144 0.80 -1.49 7.46
CA GLY A 144 1.33 -0.50 6.53
C GLY A 144 2.82 -0.69 6.27
N TYR A 145 3.23 -0.67 5.00
CA TYR A 145 4.62 -0.71 4.60
C TYR A 145 5.11 0.67 4.16
N SER A 146 6.31 1.09 4.60
CA SER A 146 6.92 2.36 4.17
C SER A 146 5.93 3.54 4.33
N GLY A 147 5.62 4.27 3.27
CA GLY A 147 4.60 5.33 3.30
C GLY A 147 3.17 4.85 3.59
N GLY A 148 2.87 3.57 3.37
CA GLY A 148 1.60 2.98 3.77
C GLY A 148 1.39 2.95 5.29
N ALA A 149 2.47 2.95 6.07
CA ALA A 149 2.41 3.06 7.52
C ALA A 149 1.79 4.39 7.98
N LEU A 150 2.28 5.51 7.44
CA LEU A 150 1.73 6.84 7.71
C LEU A 150 0.25 6.92 7.32
N LEU A 151 -0.08 6.41 6.14
CA LEU A 151 -1.47 6.40 5.66
C LEU A 151 -2.38 5.58 6.58
N CYS A 152 -1.94 4.39 7.05
CA CYS A 152 -2.68 3.62 8.04
C CYS A 152 -2.90 4.39 9.34
N GLY A 153 -1.86 5.03 9.87
CA GLY A 153 -1.96 5.84 11.09
C GLY A 153 -2.97 6.98 10.95
N LEU A 154 -2.97 7.68 9.81
CA LEU A 154 -3.95 8.73 9.49
C LEU A 154 -5.37 8.15 9.40
N ILE A 155 -5.55 7.00 8.73
CA ILE A 155 -6.85 6.32 8.65
C ILE A 155 -7.37 5.94 10.03
N ILE A 156 -6.52 5.42 10.90
CA ILE A 156 -6.91 5.06 12.26
C ILE A 156 -7.38 6.31 13.03
N ASN A 157 -6.63 7.41 13.00
CA ASN A 157 -6.99 8.63 13.70
C ASN A 157 -8.33 9.23 13.26
N HIS A 158 -8.73 9.01 12.00
CA HIS A 158 -9.95 9.59 11.44
C HIS A 158 -11.15 8.63 11.38
N TYR A 159 -10.91 7.30 11.27
CA TYR A 159 -11.96 6.33 10.93
C TYR A 159 -11.93 5.04 11.76
N GLN A 160 -11.17 5.00 12.89
CA GLN A 160 -10.98 3.77 13.68
C GLN A 160 -12.31 3.07 14.03
N GLU A 161 -13.27 3.82 14.59
CA GLU A 161 -14.56 3.28 15.04
C GLU A 161 -15.42 2.81 13.86
N GLU A 162 -15.48 3.59 12.80
CA GLU A 162 -16.26 3.27 11.60
C GLU A 162 -15.74 2.00 10.90
N LEU A 163 -14.41 1.85 10.84
CA LEU A 163 -13.74 0.74 10.18
C LEU A 163 -13.42 -0.42 11.12
N LYS A 164 -13.78 -0.35 12.40
CA LYS A 164 -13.50 -1.37 13.43
C LYS A 164 -12.02 -1.79 13.43
N ILE A 165 -11.10 -0.82 13.34
CA ILE A 165 -9.67 -1.09 13.34
C ILE A 165 -9.21 -1.37 14.77
N ILE A 166 -8.72 -2.60 14.99
CA ILE A 166 -8.36 -3.08 16.34
C ILE A 166 -6.86 -3.17 16.56
N ARG A 167 -6.04 -3.10 15.49
CA ARG A 167 -4.58 -3.16 15.60
C ARG A 167 -3.91 -2.50 14.41
N TRP A 168 -2.75 -1.91 14.69
CA TRP A 168 -1.87 -1.30 13.69
C TRP A 168 -0.48 -1.94 13.70
N ILE A 169 -0.02 -2.42 12.55
CA ILE A 169 1.31 -2.97 12.35
C ILE A 169 2.01 -2.17 11.26
N THR A 170 3.29 -1.87 11.44
CA THR A 170 4.08 -1.23 10.39
C THR A 170 5.35 -2.02 10.07
N ILE A 171 5.76 -2.01 8.81
CA ILE A 171 6.98 -2.63 8.33
C ILE A 171 7.80 -1.57 7.63
N ALA A 172 9.01 -1.28 8.10
CA ALA A 172 9.87 -0.22 7.59
C ALA A 172 9.09 1.10 7.43
N GLY A 173 8.27 1.45 8.44
CA GLY A 173 7.20 2.45 8.35
C GLY A 173 7.68 3.89 8.43
N LEU A 174 7.26 4.73 7.48
CA LEU A 174 7.30 6.19 7.62
C LEU A 174 6.14 6.62 8.53
N LEU A 175 6.41 7.37 9.60
CA LEU A 175 5.39 7.88 10.52
C LEU A 175 5.30 9.41 10.55
N ASN A 176 6.33 10.10 10.04
CA ASN A 176 6.34 11.55 9.95
C ASN A 176 7.08 11.99 8.69
N HIS A 177 6.34 12.39 7.66
CA HIS A 177 6.95 12.76 6.37
C HIS A 177 7.70 14.10 6.43
N THR A 178 7.31 15.01 7.32
CA THR A 178 7.97 16.32 7.47
C THR A 178 9.39 16.14 8.01
N ARG A 179 9.57 15.29 9.04
CA ARG A 179 10.91 14.95 9.56
C ARG A 179 11.75 14.22 8.52
N TRP A 180 11.14 13.27 7.82
CA TRP A 180 11.82 12.47 6.80
C TRP A 180 12.31 13.33 5.63
N THR A 181 11.45 14.18 5.05
CA THR A 181 11.83 15.07 3.95
C THR A 181 12.88 16.08 4.37
N LYS A 182 12.78 16.63 5.61
CA LYS A 182 13.78 17.54 6.17
C LYS A 182 15.13 16.86 6.34
N TYR A 183 15.16 15.63 6.85
CA TYR A 183 16.39 14.87 7.07
C TYR A 183 17.15 14.61 5.76
N PHE A 184 16.46 14.21 4.71
CA PHE A 184 17.06 13.92 3.42
C PHE A 184 17.20 15.14 2.49
N GLY A 185 16.73 16.30 2.88
CA GLY A 185 16.69 17.49 2.01
C GLY A 185 15.74 17.35 0.82
N TYR A 186 14.69 16.55 0.95
CA TYR A 186 13.70 16.35 -0.11
C TYR A 186 12.67 17.47 -0.14
N ILE A 187 11.95 17.58 -1.27
CA ILE A 187 10.85 18.53 -1.43
C ILE A 187 9.76 18.20 -0.40
N PRO A 188 9.29 19.21 0.39
CA PRO A 188 8.20 19.01 1.34
C PRO A 188 6.91 18.55 0.67
N LEU A 189 6.18 17.63 1.32
CA LEU A 189 4.90 17.12 0.83
C LEU A 189 3.75 18.06 1.22
N LYS A 190 3.75 19.27 0.65
CA LYS A 190 2.92 20.41 1.08
C LYS A 190 1.40 20.19 1.00
N TYR A 191 0.94 19.18 0.26
CA TYR A 191 -0.49 18.84 0.14
C TYR A 191 -0.86 17.57 0.92
N SER A 192 0.09 17.05 1.71
CA SER A 192 -0.06 15.84 2.51
C SER A 192 -0.26 16.18 3.99
N LEU A 193 -1.05 15.36 4.66
CA LEU A 193 -1.18 15.34 6.12
C LEU A 193 0.01 14.63 6.75
N ASP A 194 0.31 14.97 7.99
CA ASP A 194 1.26 14.24 8.84
C ASP A 194 0.55 13.69 10.08
N LEU A 195 1.16 12.75 10.78
CA LEU A 195 0.63 12.29 12.06
C LEU A 195 0.99 13.28 13.16
N ASP A 196 0.00 14.05 13.62
CA ASP A 196 0.13 14.94 14.77
C ASP A 196 0.14 14.14 16.09
N THR A 197 -0.61 13.05 16.12
CA THR A 197 -0.69 12.12 17.26
C THR A 197 -0.63 10.68 16.78
N ILE A 198 0.08 9.86 17.54
CA ILE A 198 0.11 8.40 17.29
C ILE A 198 -1.20 7.78 17.75
N PRO A 199 -1.85 6.93 16.94
CA PRO A 199 -3.08 6.24 17.31
C PRO A 199 -2.95 5.47 18.63
N ASN A 200 -3.95 5.60 19.49
CA ASN A 200 -3.98 4.90 20.79
C ASN A 200 -4.70 3.56 20.68
N ILE A 201 -4.11 2.63 19.93
CA ILE A 201 -4.56 1.23 19.77
C ILE A 201 -3.38 0.28 19.91
N PRO A 202 -3.60 -1.03 20.11
CA PRO A 202 -2.54 -2.03 20.02
C PRO A 202 -1.74 -1.87 18.73
N GLN A 203 -0.42 -1.74 18.84
CA GLN A 203 0.44 -1.48 17.68
C GLN A 203 1.81 -2.15 17.80
N THR A 204 2.42 -2.45 16.66
CA THR A 204 3.78 -3.00 16.57
C THR A 204 4.47 -2.42 15.34
N HIS A 205 5.69 -1.89 15.52
CA HIS A 205 6.46 -1.26 14.46
C HIS A 205 7.75 -2.05 14.20
N TYR A 206 7.80 -2.78 13.09
CA TYR A 206 9.00 -3.49 12.65
C TYR A 206 9.90 -2.54 11.87
N VAL A 207 11.12 -2.29 12.36
CA VAL A 207 12.09 -1.39 11.74
C VAL A 207 13.37 -2.13 11.38
N GLY A 208 13.93 -1.86 10.22
CA GLY A 208 15.17 -2.46 9.78
C GLY A 208 16.39 -1.71 10.34
N GLU A 209 17.34 -2.43 10.97
CA GLU A 209 18.56 -1.84 11.48
C GLU A 209 19.38 -1.14 10.37
N LYS A 210 19.40 -1.71 9.17
CA LYS A 210 20.14 -1.21 8.00
C LYS A 210 19.26 -0.48 6.98
N ASP A 211 18.07 -0.05 7.39
CA ASP A 211 17.18 0.71 6.50
C ASP A 211 17.75 2.13 6.28
N THR A 212 18.14 2.42 5.04
CA THR A 212 18.64 3.72 4.61
C THR A 212 17.59 4.60 3.97
N ILE A 213 16.38 4.07 3.72
CA ILE A 213 15.24 4.80 3.15
C ILE A 213 14.41 5.42 4.29
N ILE A 214 14.06 4.61 5.29
CA ILE A 214 13.42 5.05 6.54
C ILE A 214 14.32 4.58 7.70
N PRO A 215 15.36 5.34 8.05
CA PRO A 215 16.23 4.99 9.16
C PRO A 215 15.44 4.72 10.44
N CYS A 216 15.73 3.62 11.14
CA CYS A 216 14.95 3.13 12.27
C CYS A 216 14.69 4.20 13.35
N TRP A 217 15.66 5.09 13.60
CA TRP A 217 15.53 6.16 14.57
C TRP A 217 14.43 7.17 14.24
N LEU A 218 14.05 7.37 12.95
CA LEU A 218 12.92 8.23 12.57
C LEU A 218 11.60 7.67 13.10
N THR A 219 11.41 6.37 13.04
CA THR A 219 10.22 5.70 13.59
C THR A 219 10.27 5.69 15.12
N LEU A 220 11.43 5.35 15.72
CA LEU A 220 11.63 5.31 17.18
C LEU A 220 11.37 6.67 17.86
N GLN A 221 11.57 7.78 17.16
CA GLN A 221 11.25 9.11 17.69
C GLN A 221 9.75 9.44 17.69
N CYS A 222 8.93 8.65 17.02
CA CYS A 222 7.49 8.90 16.89
C CYS A 222 6.65 8.08 17.85
N VAL A 223 7.10 6.89 18.24
CA VAL A 223 6.32 5.89 18.98
C VAL A 223 7.05 5.43 20.25
N ASP A 224 6.31 4.80 21.17
CA ASP A 224 6.92 4.16 22.34
C ASP A 224 7.84 3.01 21.88
N GLU A 225 9.06 2.99 22.39
CA GLU A 225 10.07 1.98 22.08
C GLU A 225 9.57 0.55 22.34
N ARG A 226 8.70 0.36 23.34
CA ARG A 226 8.09 -0.93 23.67
C ARG A 226 7.24 -1.51 22.54
N ASN A 227 6.76 -0.67 21.62
CA ASN A 227 5.99 -1.05 20.44
C ASN A 227 6.89 -1.30 19.21
N CYS A 228 8.21 -1.11 19.34
CA CYS A 228 9.15 -1.27 18.25
C CYS A 228 9.91 -2.58 18.33
N VAL A 229 10.06 -3.21 17.17
CA VAL A 229 10.90 -4.42 16.98
C VAL A 229 11.97 -4.08 15.95
N VAL A 230 13.20 -3.92 16.41
CA VAL A 230 14.34 -3.70 15.52
C VAL A 230 14.78 -5.04 14.94
N ILE A 231 14.74 -5.18 13.63
CA ILE A 231 15.16 -6.39 12.92
C ILE A 231 16.62 -6.22 12.49
N GLU A 232 17.48 -7.01 13.10
CA GLU A 232 18.91 -7.02 12.84
C GLU A 232 19.21 -7.34 11.37
N ASN A 233 20.11 -6.61 10.77
CA ASN A 233 20.52 -6.71 9.36
C ASN A 233 19.41 -6.48 8.32
N ALA A 234 18.16 -6.17 8.71
CA ALA A 234 17.12 -5.84 7.76
C ALA A 234 17.33 -4.44 7.15
N ALA A 235 17.05 -4.32 5.85
CA ALA A 235 16.98 -3.07 5.12
C ALA A 235 15.50 -2.74 4.79
N HIS A 236 15.25 -1.78 3.89
CA HIS A 236 13.90 -1.29 3.64
C HIS A 236 12.92 -2.37 3.15
N ASP A 237 13.36 -3.24 2.23
CA ASP A 237 12.53 -4.25 1.55
C ASP A 237 13.13 -5.67 1.61
N LYS A 238 13.98 -5.95 2.60
CA LYS A 238 14.62 -7.26 2.78
C LYS A 238 15.07 -7.49 4.21
N GLY A 239 15.23 -8.76 4.57
CA GLY A 239 15.74 -9.17 5.89
C GLY A 239 14.65 -9.26 6.96
N PHE A 240 13.41 -8.90 6.67
CA PHE A 240 12.28 -9.13 7.55
C PHE A 240 11.80 -10.59 7.43
N ASN A 241 11.69 -11.28 8.56
CA ASN A 241 11.11 -12.60 8.57
C ASN A 241 9.58 -12.50 8.57
N ILE A 242 8.95 -12.99 7.51
CA ILE A 242 7.50 -12.95 7.32
C ILE A 242 6.76 -13.57 8.50
N LYS A 243 7.26 -14.68 9.07
CA LYS A 243 6.61 -15.39 10.17
C LYS A 243 6.51 -14.54 11.45
N ASP A 244 7.50 -13.67 11.69
CA ASP A 244 7.51 -12.83 12.90
C ASP A 244 6.50 -11.67 12.79
N ILE A 245 6.17 -11.27 11.56
CA ILE A 245 5.22 -10.18 11.28
C ILE A 245 3.78 -10.70 11.27
N VAL A 246 3.57 -11.88 10.69
CA VAL A 246 2.24 -12.42 10.38
C VAL A 246 1.59 -13.09 11.58
N ASN A 247 2.39 -13.71 12.48
CA ASN A 247 1.91 -14.51 13.62
C ASN A 247 1.74 -13.69 14.92
N ASN A 248 2.07 -12.43 14.91
CA ASN A 248 1.84 -11.46 15.98
C ASN A 248 0.62 -10.60 15.67
#